data_88003a69a656629446a24964d42d2cc7
#
_entry.id   88003a69a656629446a24964d42d2cc7
#
_cell.length_a   1.000
_cell.length_b   1.000
_cell.length_c   1.000
_cell.angle_alpha   90.00
_cell.angle_beta   90.00
_cell.angle_gamma   90.00
#
_symmetry.space_group_name_H-M   'P 1'
#
loop_
_entity.id
_entity.type
_entity.pdbx_description
1 polymer ?
#
loop_
_entity_poly.entity_id
_entity_poly.type
_entity_poly.pdbx_seq_one_letter_code
_entity_poly.pdbx_strand_id
1 'polypeptide(L)'
;MRRTLASVLFILLTLAAIIPPMSAQQVDKKLPWSVRMTQSEMIRWPESWQLDFQPKLKWDYCHGLELGAMLDVYDTYGDKKIRDYAIAYADTMVHADGTITAYKLTDYSLDRINSGKILFRIYEQTKDPKYKKALDLLYS
;
A
#
# COMPACT_ATOMS: atom_id res chain seq x y z
N MET A 1 43.77 -21.35 -24.17
CA MET A 1 43.18 -20.99 -22.88
C MET A 1 43.18 -19.46 -22.54
N ARG A 2 44.20 -18.64 -22.91
CA ARG A 2 44.17 -17.18 -22.59
C ARG A 2 43.10 -16.35 -23.34
N ARG A 3 42.70 -16.74 -24.54
CA ARG A 3 41.68 -16.00 -25.35
C ARG A 3 40.24 -16.19 -24.85
N THR A 4 39.92 -17.32 -24.26
CA THR A 4 38.58 -17.61 -23.70
C THR A 4 38.32 -16.85 -22.41
N LEU A 5 39.33 -16.67 -21.56
CA LEU A 5 39.21 -15.90 -20.32
C LEU A 5 38.96 -14.40 -20.57
N ALA A 6 39.64 -13.80 -21.58
CA ALA A 6 39.44 -12.42 -21.95
C ALA A 6 38.04 -12.15 -22.49
N SER A 7 37.46 -13.09 -23.29
CA SER A 7 36.11 -12.96 -23.83
C SER A 7 35.02 -13.09 -22.75
N VAL A 8 35.20 -13.98 -21.77
CA VAL A 8 34.27 -14.13 -20.64
C VAL A 8 34.31 -12.89 -19.74
N LEU A 9 35.51 -12.33 -19.48
CA LEU A 9 35.65 -11.12 -18.69
C LEU A 9 35.02 -9.90 -19.36
N PHE A 10 35.13 -9.79 -20.69
CA PHE A 10 34.50 -8.70 -21.46
C PHE A 10 32.97 -8.80 -21.46
N ILE A 11 32.40 -9.99 -21.54
CA ILE A 11 30.93 -10.22 -21.46
C ILE A 11 30.40 -9.88 -20.06
N LEU A 12 31.12 -10.24 -18.99
CA LEU A 12 30.75 -9.90 -17.61
C LEU A 12 30.79 -8.39 -17.34
N LEU A 13 31.77 -7.67 -17.91
CA LEU A 13 31.87 -6.22 -17.79
C LEU A 13 30.77 -5.48 -18.57
N THR A 14 30.34 -6.01 -19.73
CA THR A 14 29.24 -5.40 -20.51
C THR A 14 27.86 -5.67 -19.88
N LEU A 15 27.65 -6.81 -19.19
CA LEU A 15 26.40 -7.06 -18.46
C LEU A 15 26.24 -6.13 -17.22
N ALA A 16 27.35 -5.78 -16.57
CA ALA A 16 27.30 -4.86 -15.42
C ALA A 16 26.92 -3.42 -15.78
N ALA A 17 27.13 -3.01 -17.06
CA ALA A 17 26.79 -1.67 -17.54
C ALA A 17 25.32 -1.48 -17.93
N ILE A 18 24.49 -2.56 -17.93
CA ILE A 18 23.08 -2.53 -18.36
C ILE A 18 22.12 -2.42 -17.14
N ILE A 19 22.65 -2.51 -15.91
CA ILE A 19 21.80 -2.26 -14.73
C ILE A 19 21.68 -0.75 -14.58
N PRO A 20 20.50 -0.14 -14.89
CA PRO A 20 20.32 1.28 -14.62
C PRO A 20 20.57 1.50 -13.11
N PRO A 21 21.22 2.60 -12.72
CA PRO A 21 21.36 2.92 -11.31
C PRO A 21 19.94 2.95 -10.74
N MET A 22 19.68 2.12 -9.73
CA MET A 22 18.44 2.16 -8.98
C MET A 22 18.42 3.53 -8.30
N SER A 23 17.85 4.51 -9.02
CA SER A 23 17.65 5.85 -8.48
C SER A 23 16.79 5.67 -7.22
N ALA A 24 17.41 5.81 -6.06
CA ALA A 24 16.68 5.86 -4.82
C ALA A 24 15.67 7.00 -4.96
N GLN A 25 14.39 6.66 -5.07
CA GLN A 25 13.33 7.63 -5.23
C GLN A 25 13.30 8.47 -3.96
N GLN A 26 13.86 9.68 -4.03
CA GLN A 26 13.94 10.58 -2.89
C GLN A 26 12.69 11.45 -2.83
N VAL A 27 12.13 11.54 -1.63
CA VAL A 27 11.03 12.45 -1.35
C VAL A 27 11.55 13.89 -1.37
N ASP A 28 10.85 14.80 -2.08
CA ASP A 28 11.20 16.22 -2.12
C ASP A 28 11.10 16.83 -0.71
N LYS A 29 12.24 17.34 -0.21
CA LYS A 29 12.34 17.94 1.13
C LYS A 29 11.58 19.26 1.27
N LYS A 30 11.13 19.87 0.19
CA LYS A 30 10.33 21.10 0.18
C LYS A 30 8.84 20.86 0.47
N LEU A 31 8.38 19.60 0.34
CA LEU A 31 7.01 19.25 0.61
C LEU A 31 6.70 19.30 2.12
N PRO A 32 5.43 19.52 2.50
CA PRO A 32 4.98 19.39 3.89
C PRO A 32 5.34 18.04 4.51
N TRP A 33 5.59 18.03 5.81
CA TRP A 33 6.01 16.80 6.52
C TRP A 33 5.04 15.63 6.32
N SER A 34 3.73 15.87 6.40
CA SER A 34 2.71 14.85 6.21
C SER A 34 2.78 14.22 4.82
N VAL A 35 2.95 15.04 3.77
CA VAL A 35 3.12 14.54 2.39
C VAL A 35 4.41 13.73 2.27
N ARG A 36 5.52 14.22 2.86
CA ARG A 36 6.81 13.52 2.83
C ARG A 36 6.76 12.17 3.55
N MET A 37 6.11 12.09 4.70
CA MET A 37 5.92 10.84 5.42
C MET A 37 5.11 9.84 4.59
N THR A 38 3.96 10.28 4.06
CA THR A 38 3.13 9.45 3.18
C THR A 38 3.90 8.92 1.98
N GLN A 39 4.61 9.79 1.27
CA GLN A 39 5.41 9.36 0.12
C GLN A 39 6.56 8.42 0.51
N SER A 40 7.20 8.64 1.67
CA SER A 40 8.22 7.72 2.19
C SER A 40 7.68 6.33 2.46
N GLU A 41 6.48 6.22 3.04
CA GLU A 41 5.84 4.93 3.30
C GLU A 41 5.46 4.24 1.99
N MET A 42 4.88 4.98 1.02
CA MET A 42 4.54 4.42 -0.30
C MET A 42 5.79 3.94 -1.08
N ILE A 43 6.93 4.61 -0.93
CA ILE A 43 8.20 4.17 -1.54
C ILE A 43 8.75 2.93 -0.84
N ARG A 44 8.68 2.90 0.49
CA ARG A 44 9.15 1.77 1.31
C ARG A 44 8.29 0.53 1.12
N TRP A 45 6.99 0.72 0.99
CA TRP A 45 5.97 -0.30 0.87
C TRP A 45 5.14 -0.08 -0.40
N PRO A 46 5.64 -0.48 -1.59
CA PRO A 46 4.91 -0.27 -2.84
C PRO A 46 3.53 -0.93 -2.87
N GLU A 47 3.40 -2.06 -2.17
CA GLU A 47 2.12 -2.73 -1.95
C GLU A 47 1.52 -2.27 -0.62
N SER A 48 0.38 -1.62 -0.64
CA SER A 48 -0.23 -0.97 0.53
C SER A 48 -0.57 -1.92 1.69
N TRP A 49 -0.75 -3.21 1.41
CA TRP A 49 -0.96 -4.22 2.43
C TRP A 49 0.30 -4.54 3.25
N GLN A 50 1.50 -4.12 2.80
CA GLN A 50 2.78 -4.31 3.49
C GLN A 50 3.06 -3.24 4.55
N LEU A 51 2.23 -2.19 4.64
CA LEU A 51 2.34 -1.19 5.71
C LEU A 51 2.50 -1.87 7.06
N ASP A 52 3.20 -1.22 7.99
CA ASP A 52 3.51 -1.75 9.32
C ASP A 52 4.32 -3.06 9.26
N PHE A 53 5.24 -3.17 8.27
CA PHE A 53 6.15 -4.32 8.12
C PHE A 53 5.44 -5.68 7.99
N GLN A 54 4.23 -5.71 7.44
CA GLN A 54 3.45 -6.94 7.37
C GLN A 54 4.03 -7.94 6.34
N PRO A 55 4.37 -9.17 6.75
CA PRO A 55 4.90 -10.19 5.85
C PRO A 55 3.81 -10.93 5.08
N LYS A 56 2.54 -10.71 5.40
CA LYS A 56 1.36 -11.34 4.80
C LYS A 56 0.15 -10.43 4.93
N LEU A 57 -0.90 -10.72 4.16
CA LEU A 57 -2.17 -10.00 4.23
C LEU A 57 -2.73 -10.03 5.66
N LYS A 58 -3.03 -8.85 6.19
CA LYS A 58 -3.56 -8.67 7.54
C LYS A 58 -4.59 -7.53 7.55
N TRP A 59 -5.72 -7.80 8.18
CA TRP A 59 -6.74 -6.79 8.47
C TRP A 59 -6.61 -6.37 9.93
N ASP A 60 -5.98 -5.22 10.19
CA ASP A 60 -5.62 -4.79 11.53
C ASP A 60 -5.65 -3.27 11.67
N TYR A 61 -5.71 -2.78 12.92
CA TYR A 61 -5.86 -1.37 13.26
C TYR A 61 -4.77 -0.47 12.67
N CYS A 62 -3.54 -0.97 12.55
CA CYS A 62 -2.41 -0.20 11.98
C CYS A 62 -2.73 0.29 10.58
N HIS A 63 -3.23 -0.59 9.70
CA HIS A 63 -3.61 -0.20 8.34
C HIS A 63 -4.74 0.84 8.34
N GLY A 64 -5.74 0.67 9.21
CA GLY A 64 -6.83 1.65 9.35
C GLY A 64 -6.36 3.02 9.81
N LEU A 65 -5.37 3.05 10.72
CA LEU A 65 -4.78 4.27 11.23
C LEU A 65 -3.92 4.97 10.16
N GLU A 66 -2.98 4.24 9.57
CA GLU A 66 -2.03 4.79 8.60
C GLU A 66 -2.72 5.24 7.32
N LEU A 67 -3.55 4.37 6.72
CA LEU A 67 -4.28 4.71 5.50
C LEU A 67 -5.33 5.80 5.74
N GLY A 68 -5.92 5.86 6.94
CA GLY A 68 -6.79 6.96 7.33
C GLY A 68 -6.05 8.30 7.34
N ALA A 69 -4.87 8.35 7.95
CA ALA A 69 -4.01 9.54 7.95
C ALA A 69 -3.54 9.92 6.53
N MET A 70 -3.20 8.92 5.70
CA MET A 70 -2.86 9.15 4.29
C MET A 70 -4.03 9.77 3.50
N LEU A 71 -5.26 9.29 3.73
CA LEU A 71 -6.45 9.87 3.12
C LEU A 71 -6.69 11.32 3.59
N ASP A 72 -6.36 11.68 4.85
CA ASP A 72 -6.41 13.08 5.31
C ASP A 72 -5.39 13.96 4.57
N VAL A 73 -4.21 13.41 4.26
CA VAL A 73 -3.22 14.08 3.40
C VAL A 73 -3.77 14.26 1.99
N TYR A 74 -4.42 13.24 1.43
CA TYR A 74 -5.09 13.36 0.13
C TYR A 74 -6.16 14.45 0.13
N ASP A 75 -7.03 14.50 1.13
CA ASP A 75 -8.09 15.52 1.20
C ASP A 75 -7.51 16.94 1.31
N THR A 76 -6.35 17.07 1.94
CA THR A 76 -5.68 18.38 2.12
C THR A 76 -4.94 18.84 0.87
N TYR A 77 -4.25 17.94 0.18
CA TYR A 77 -3.30 18.28 -0.90
C TYR A 77 -3.69 17.78 -2.29
N GLY A 78 -4.68 16.88 -2.40
CA GLY A 78 -5.25 16.42 -3.67
C GLY A 78 -4.40 15.41 -4.44
N ASP A 79 -3.35 14.82 -3.85
CA ASP A 79 -2.51 13.84 -4.53
C ASP A 79 -3.26 12.49 -4.68
N LYS A 80 -3.74 12.26 -5.90
CA LYS A 80 -4.51 11.07 -6.25
C LYS A 80 -3.76 9.76 -6.02
N LYS A 81 -2.42 9.76 -6.08
CA LYS A 81 -1.61 8.55 -5.84
C LYS A 81 -1.79 8.05 -4.41
N ILE A 82 -1.94 8.95 -3.45
CA ILE A 82 -2.18 8.62 -2.05
C ILE A 82 -3.55 7.94 -1.89
N ARG A 83 -4.58 8.51 -2.51
CA ARG A 83 -5.92 7.91 -2.53
C ARG A 83 -5.90 6.51 -3.16
N ASP A 84 -5.29 6.41 -4.34
CA ASP A 84 -5.25 5.17 -5.10
C ASP A 84 -4.49 4.07 -4.33
N TYR A 85 -3.47 4.45 -3.55
CA TYR A 85 -2.76 3.55 -2.65
C TYR A 85 -3.66 3.00 -1.53
N ALA A 86 -4.49 3.83 -0.93
CA ALA A 86 -5.47 3.39 0.07
C ALA A 86 -6.57 2.50 -0.52
N ILE A 87 -7.04 2.84 -1.73
CA ILE A 87 -8.00 2.00 -2.48
C ILE A 87 -7.39 0.64 -2.80
N ALA A 88 -6.12 0.57 -3.21
CA ALA A 88 -5.44 -0.69 -3.52
C ALA A 88 -5.40 -1.64 -2.31
N TYR A 89 -5.21 -1.12 -1.09
CA TYR A 89 -5.34 -1.95 0.12
C TYR A 89 -6.76 -2.51 0.26
N ALA A 90 -7.78 -1.65 0.16
CA ALA A 90 -9.15 -2.08 0.29
C ALA A 90 -9.55 -3.10 -0.79
N ASP A 91 -9.09 -2.91 -2.04
CA ASP A 91 -9.30 -3.84 -3.14
C ASP A 91 -8.64 -5.21 -2.89
N THR A 92 -7.46 -5.22 -2.26
CA THR A 92 -6.76 -6.46 -1.90
C THR A 92 -7.46 -7.22 -0.78
N MET A 93 -8.07 -6.50 0.16
CA MET A 93 -8.62 -7.09 1.38
C MET A 93 -10.11 -7.43 1.28
N VAL A 94 -10.90 -6.67 0.49
CA VAL A 94 -12.37 -6.79 0.42
C VAL A 94 -12.79 -7.52 -0.85
N HIS A 95 -13.49 -8.64 -0.69
CA HIS A 95 -14.00 -9.45 -1.80
C HIS A 95 -15.35 -8.93 -2.33
N ALA A 96 -15.77 -9.38 -3.51
CA ALA A 96 -16.99 -8.93 -4.17
C ALA A 96 -18.29 -9.21 -3.37
N ASP A 97 -18.26 -10.23 -2.52
CA ASP A 97 -19.35 -10.57 -1.60
C ASP A 97 -19.37 -9.76 -0.30
N GLY A 98 -18.35 -8.93 -0.07
CA GLY A 98 -18.17 -8.12 1.13
C GLY A 98 -17.38 -8.82 2.25
N THR A 99 -16.96 -10.06 2.06
CA THR A 99 -16.04 -10.70 3.01
C THR A 99 -14.68 -10.02 2.99
N ILE A 100 -13.96 -10.10 4.11
CA ILE A 100 -12.69 -9.41 4.30
C ILE A 100 -11.61 -10.45 4.63
N THR A 101 -10.51 -10.42 3.88
CA THR A 101 -9.33 -11.28 4.12
C THR A 101 -8.81 -11.09 5.55
N ALA A 102 -8.55 -12.19 6.24
CA ALA A 102 -8.04 -12.23 7.61
C ALA A 102 -8.95 -11.56 8.67
N TYR A 103 -10.25 -11.38 8.39
CA TYR A 103 -11.27 -10.93 9.33
C TYR A 103 -12.29 -12.05 9.60
N LYS A 104 -12.65 -12.20 10.86
CA LYS A 104 -13.77 -13.05 11.31
C LYS A 104 -14.57 -12.31 12.36
N LEU A 105 -15.87 -12.19 12.18
CA LEU A 105 -16.77 -11.53 13.13
C LEU A 105 -16.68 -12.17 14.53
N THR A 106 -16.53 -13.49 14.58
CA THR A 106 -16.42 -14.26 15.83
C THR A 106 -15.15 -14.01 16.64
N ASP A 107 -14.18 -13.27 16.09
CA ASP A 107 -12.96 -12.90 16.83
C ASP A 107 -13.24 -11.78 17.87
N TYR A 108 -14.36 -11.06 17.74
CA TYR A 108 -14.77 -9.96 18.62
C TYR A 108 -13.66 -8.95 18.92
N SER A 109 -12.85 -8.63 17.92
CA SER A 109 -11.67 -7.78 18.06
C SER A 109 -11.94 -6.36 17.56
N LEU A 110 -11.88 -5.39 18.47
CA LEU A 110 -12.02 -3.97 18.14
C LEU A 110 -10.88 -3.48 17.25
N ASP A 111 -9.69 -4.03 17.37
CA ASP A 111 -8.54 -3.69 16.54
C ASP A 111 -8.83 -3.94 15.05
N ARG A 112 -9.63 -4.96 14.76
CA ARG A 112 -9.99 -5.31 13.38
C ARG A 112 -11.11 -4.45 12.80
N ILE A 113 -11.90 -3.78 13.63
CA ILE A 113 -12.94 -2.86 13.17
C ILE A 113 -12.33 -1.54 12.69
N ASN A 114 -11.22 -1.12 13.28
CA ASN A 114 -10.60 0.16 12.96
C ASN A 114 -10.23 0.31 11.47
N SER A 115 -9.75 -0.76 10.84
CA SER A 115 -9.46 -0.76 9.38
C SER A 115 -10.70 -0.49 8.53
N GLY A 116 -11.89 -0.81 9.03
CA GLY A 116 -13.16 -0.52 8.34
C GLY A 116 -13.47 0.96 8.18
N LYS A 117 -12.88 1.83 8.99
CA LYS A 117 -13.14 3.28 8.90
C LYS A 117 -12.78 3.87 7.54
N ILE A 118 -11.72 3.38 6.90
CA ILE A 118 -11.32 3.85 5.57
C ILE A 118 -12.35 3.47 4.50
N LEU A 119 -13.10 2.38 4.70
CA LEU A 119 -14.07 1.90 3.71
C LEU A 119 -15.23 2.89 3.52
N PHE A 120 -15.61 3.69 4.53
CA PHE A 120 -16.61 4.74 4.36
C PHE A 120 -16.17 5.75 3.30
N ARG A 121 -14.95 6.26 3.42
CA ARG A 121 -14.38 7.26 2.50
C ARG A 121 -14.18 6.68 1.11
N ILE A 122 -13.70 5.43 1.03
CA ILE A 122 -13.48 4.73 -0.24
C ILE A 122 -14.83 4.45 -0.92
N TYR A 123 -15.86 4.02 -0.17
CA TYR A 123 -17.19 3.81 -0.73
C TYR A 123 -17.82 5.11 -1.23
N GLU A 124 -17.66 6.21 -0.53
CA GLU A 124 -18.16 7.52 -0.99
C GLU A 124 -17.55 7.94 -2.32
N GLN A 125 -16.29 7.61 -2.55
CA GLN A 125 -15.57 7.98 -3.77
C GLN A 125 -15.81 7.02 -4.93
N THR A 126 -15.89 5.71 -4.66
CA THR A 126 -15.95 4.66 -5.69
C THR A 126 -17.36 4.19 -6.00
N LYS A 127 -18.26 4.26 -5.01
CA LYS A 127 -19.62 3.68 -5.02
C LYS A 127 -19.65 2.16 -5.30
N ASP A 128 -18.50 1.48 -5.14
CA ASP A 128 -18.44 0.03 -5.32
C ASP A 128 -19.19 -0.68 -4.18
N PRO A 129 -20.23 -1.49 -4.51
CA PRO A 129 -21.11 -2.11 -3.52
C PRO A 129 -20.39 -3.12 -2.60
N LYS A 130 -19.22 -3.63 -2.98
CA LYS A 130 -18.46 -4.53 -2.12
C LYS A 130 -18.04 -3.88 -0.80
N TYR A 131 -17.69 -2.59 -0.83
CA TYR A 131 -17.32 -1.85 0.38
C TYR A 131 -18.50 -1.62 1.31
N LYS A 132 -19.69 -1.36 0.73
CA LYS A 132 -20.93 -1.28 1.53
C LYS A 132 -21.20 -2.59 2.26
N LYS A 133 -21.11 -3.73 1.55
CA LYS A 133 -21.31 -5.06 2.16
C LYS A 133 -20.28 -5.34 3.26
N ALA A 134 -19.00 -4.96 3.05
CA ALA A 134 -17.97 -5.11 4.06
C ALA A 134 -18.23 -4.24 5.29
N LEU A 135 -18.72 -3.01 5.11
CA LEU A 135 -19.16 -2.16 6.22
C LEU A 135 -20.32 -2.80 6.98
N ASP A 136 -21.33 -3.33 6.29
CA ASP A 136 -22.46 -4.00 6.92
C ASP A 136 -21.99 -5.23 7.74
N LEU A 137 -20.98 -5.98 7.24
CA LEU A 137 -20.37 -7.09 7.99
C LEU A 137 -19.64 -6.62 9.26
N LEU A 138 -18.93 -5.49 9.19
CA LEU A 138 -18.16 -4.96 10.34
C LEU A 138 -19.06 -4.38 11.43
N TYR A 139 -20.27 -3.96 11.11
CA TYR A 139 -21.22 -3.32 12.03
C TYR A 139 -22.42 -4.21 12.37
N SER A 140 -22.39 -5.50 12.00
CA SER A 140 -23.39 -6.49 12.38
C SER A 140 -23.04 -7.11 13.75
#